data_4540c788e16ad310440728aafb39d4d4
#
_entry.id   4540c788e16ad310440728aafb39d4d4
#
_cell.length_a   1.000
_cell.length_b   1.000
_cell.length_c   1.000
_cell.angle_alpha   90.00
_cell.angle_beta   90.00
_cell.angle_gamma   90.00
#
_symmetry.space_group_name_H-M   'P 1'
#
loop_
_entity.id
_entity.type
_entity.pdbx_description
1 polymer ?
#
loop_
_entity_poly.entity_id
_entity_poly.type
_entity_poly.pdbx_seq_one_letter_code
_entity_poly.pdbx_strand_id
1 'polypeptide(L)'
;VEIDDAEKLKRHILNQFKQASFACHLTSNGYTKDKYGAFDTAYAWGALHSLVLSEEKGAFEQLQLFQQNHPNQWIFGCLSYDLKNDLEQLKSENPHWLKSPALVFFIPKYLIIEKNQQFWVSNAVDLNKLIAQESNTVLSNNATKAPKLIPSTSKDLYLQNVQDIKQHIIEGDIYEMNYCVEFTVKPVQANPIHLFKDLNERGQAPFSCYFNFENIHLLSVSPERYLAKRQSKLISQPIKGTAARYKDRSEDNAAANKLFRSEKDRAENVMIVDLVRNDLARVSETGTIQVEELFGIYPFKTVHQMISTVSGQLKATHTGLDAIKASFPMGSMTGAPKHRSMMLIDKYENRKRGFYSGAIGYFTPQGDFDFNVVIRTLIVDQEKEQASFSVGGAIVYDSVPELEYEECLIKARALLEALGLPANLEGES
;
A
#
# COMPACT_ATOMS: atom_id res chain seq x y z
N VAL A 1 -15.53 -7.20 24.14
CA VAL A 1 -14.92 -8.05 25.15
C VAL A 1 -13.63 -7.43 25.60
N GLU A 2 -13.41 -7.31 26.90
CA GLU A 2 -12.11 -6.97 27.49
C GLU A 2 -11.24 -8.22 27.53
N ILE A 3 -9.95 -8.10 27.22
CA ILE A 3 -9.00 -9.21 27.16
C ILE A 3 -7.80 -8.84 28.04
N ASP A 4 -7.58 -9.65 29.09
CA ASP A 4 -6.54 -9.40 30.10
C ASP A 4 -5.11 -9.46 29.54
N ASP A 5 -4.87 -10.23 28.46
CA ASP A 5 -3.56 -10.37 27.82
C ASP A 5 -3.68 -10.22 26.29
N ALA A 6 -3.82 -8.97 25.83
CA ALA A 6 -3.93 -8.63 24.42
C ALA A 6 -2.69 -9.06 23.61
N GLU A 7 -1.49 -9.01 24.18
CA GLU A 7 -0.25 -9.41 23.49
C GLU A 7 -0.17 -10.92 23.30
N LYS A 8 -0.66 -11.69 24.26
CA LYS A 8 -0.78 -13.15 24.13
C LYS A 8 -1.78 -13.49 23.04
N LEU A 9 -2.95 -12.84 23.03
CA LEU A 9 -3.95 -13.02 21.97
C LEU A 9 -3.36 -12.73 20.58
N LYS A 10 -2.70 -11.60 20.41
CA LYS A 10 -2.07 -11.21 19.13
C LYS A 10 -1.09 -12.28 18.64
N ARG A 11 -0.25 -12.83 19.51
CA ARG A 11 0.67 -13.93 19.16
C ARG A 11 -0.06 -15.19 18.71
N HIS A 12 -1.14 -15.57 19.40
CA HIS A 12 -1.92 -16.74 19.02
C HIS A 12 -2.63 -16.56 17.67
N ILE A 13 -3.18 -15.38 17.40
CA ILE A 13 -3.79 -15.06 16.11
C ILE A 13 -2.76 -15.16 14.98
N LEU A 14 -1.58 -14.58 15.15
CA LEU A 14 -0.51 -14.64 14.14
C LEU A 14 -0.02 -16.08 13.88
N ASN A 15 -0.10 -16.97 14.88
CA ASN A 15 0.18 -18.38 14.67
C ASN A 15 -0.91 -19.07 13.81
N GLN A 16 -2.19 -18.64 13.91
CA GLN A 16 -3.24 -19.14 13.01
C GLN A 16 -2.99 -18.75 11.56
N PHE A 17 -2.41 -17.58 11.32
CA PHE A 17 -2.09 -17.11 9.98
C PHE A 17 -1.09 -18.01 9.24
N LYS A 18 -0.18 -18.67 9.96
CA LYS A 18 0.78 -19.63 9.36
C LYS A 18 0.11 -20.81 8.64
N GLN A 19 -1.10 -21.18 9.07
CA GLN A 19 -1.84 -22.33 8.56
C GLN A 19 -3.00 -21.91 7.65
N ALA A 20 -3.29 -20.63 7.56
CA ALA A 20 -4.40 -20.10 6.80
C ALA A 20 -4.00 -19.81 5.36
N SER A 21 -4.74 -20.34 4.38
CA SER A 21 -4.55 -20.01 2.97
C SER A 21 -4.85 -18.55 2.66
N PHE A 22 -5.68 -17.89 3.49
CA PHE A 22 -5.99 -16.46 3.41
C PHE A 22 -5.92 -15.86 4.81
N ALA A 23 -5.18 -14.76 4.95
CA ALA A 23 -5.19 -13.96 6.16
C ALA A 23 -4.90 -12.50 5.85
N CYS A 24 -5.43 -11.61 6.68
CA CYS A 24 -5.22 -10.18 6.61
C CYS A 24 -5.11 -9.61 8.03
N HIS A 25 -4.04 -8.90 8.30
CA HIS A 25 -3.86 -8.10 9.51
C HIS A 25 -3.68 -6.65 9.09
N LEU A 26 -4.61 -5.80 9.46
CA LEU A 26 -4.54 -4.35 9.26
C LEU A 26 -4.28 -3.69 10.60
N THR A 27 -3.37 -2.73 10.66
CA THR A 27 -3.08 -2.01 11.91
C THR A 27 -2.75 -0.55 11.67
N SER A 28 -3.31 0.32 12.50
CA SER A 28 -2.97 1.74 12.55
C SER A 28 -1.69 2.02 13.37
N ASN A 29 -1.10 0.99 14.00
CA ASN A 29 0.05 1.14 14.90
C ASN A 29 -0.19 2.18 16.02
N GLY A 30 -1.42 2.31 16.48
CA GLY A 30 -1.80 3.29 17.51
C GLY A 30 -1.77 4.74 17.02
N TYR A 31 -1.81 4.98 15.71
CA TYR A 31 -1.85 6.34 15.17
C TYR A 31 -3.20 7.01 15.45
N THR A 32 -3.18 8.04 16.32
CA THR A 32 -4.40 8.69 16.86
C THR A 32 -4.88 9.89 16.05
N LYS A 33 -4.12 10.34 15.06
CA LYS A 33 -4.48 11.52 14.24
C LYS A 33 -5.35 11.20 13.03
N ASP A 34 -5.62 9.92 12.77
CA ASP A 34 -6.55 9.52 11.70
C ASP A 34 -8.00 9.74 12.12
N LYS A 35 -8.63 10.78 11.57
CA LYS A 35 -10.04 11.14 11.83
C LYS A 35 -11.04 10.16 11.20
N TYR A 36 -10.59 9.33 10.26
CA TYR A 36 -11.45 8.49 9.41
C TYR A 36 -11.25 7.00 9.67
N GLY A 37 -10.35 6.60 10.57
CA GLY A 37 -10.10 5.21 10.92
C GLY A 37 -11.36 4.53 11.49
N ALA A 38 -11.73 3.39 10.94
CA ALA A 38 -12.88 2.62 11.43
C ALA A 38 -12.52 1.83 12.70
N PHE A 39 -11.27 1.37 12.79
CA PHE A 39 -10.73 0.56 13.88
C PHE A 39 -9.22 0.79 14.01
N ASP A 40 -8.63 0.30 15.12
CA ASP A 40 -7.19 0.37 15.37
C ASP A 40 -6.47 -0.82 14.72
N THR A 41 -7.08 -2.00 14.85
CA THR A 41 -6.52 -3.25 14.30
C THR A 41 -7.63 -4.20 13.88
N ALA A 42 -7.41 -4.92 12.77
CA ALA A 42 -8.27 -6.03 12.36
C ALA A 42 -7.43 -7.26 12.03
N TYR A 43 -7.91 -8.43 12.46
CA TYR A 43 -7.37 -9.74 12.15
C TYR A 43 -8.44 -10.57 11.48
N ALA A 44 -8.23 -10.94 10.22
CA ALA A 44 -9.14 -11.75 9.43
C ALA A 44 -8.38 -12.96 8.89
N TRP A 45 -8.91 -14.19 9.08
CA TRP A 45 -8.24 -15.38 8.57
C TRP A 45 -9.21 -16.54 8.27
N GLY A 46 -8.72 -17.46 7.44
CA GLY A 46 -9.54 -18.50 6.83
C GLY A 46 -10.57 -17.89 5.88
N ALA A 47 -10.90 -18.56 4.81
CA ALA A 47 -11.88 -18.08 3.84
C ALA A 47 -13.15 -18.92 3.92
N LEU A 48 -14.31 -18.28 4.10
CA LEU A 48 -15.62 -18.87 3.80
C LEU A 48 -15.84 -18.89 2.28
N HIS A 49 -15.51 -17.79 1.63
CA HIS A 49 -15.53 -17.61 0.19
C HIS A 49 -14.32 -16.78 -0.23
N SER A 50 -13.79 -17.04 -1.41
CA SER A 50 -12.68 -16.26 -1.98
C SER A 50 -12.89 -16.02 -3.46
N LEU A 51 -12.33 -14.91 -3.94
CA LEU A 51 -12.27 -14.53 -5.34
C LEU A 51 -10.80 -14.22 -5.67
N VAL A 52 -10.20 -15.01 -6.56
CA VAL A 52 -8.85 -14.82 -7.06
C VAL A 52 -8.93 -14.78 -8.57
N LEU A 53 -8.59 -13.66 -9.18
CA LEU A 53 -8.66 -13.48 -10.64
C LEU A 53 -7.27 -13.14 -11.17
N SER A 54 -6.79 -13.93 -12.12
CA SER A 54 -5.50 -13.68 -12.76
C SER A 54 -5.59 -12.67 -13.90
N GLU A 55 -6.74 -12.59 -14.56
CA GLU A 55 -6.97 -11.68 -15.69
C GLU A 55 -7.51 -10.33 -15.20
N GLU A 56 -7.03 -9.26 -15.80
CA GLU A 56 -7.47 -7.89 -15.47
C GLU A 56 -8.88 -7.62 -16.02
N LYS A 57 -9.15 -8.12 -17.25
CA LYS A 57 -10.40 -7.82 -17.96
C LYS A 57 -11.63 -8.40 -17.27
N GLY A 58 -12.59 -7.52 -16.97
CA GLY A 58 -13.83 -7.88 -16.28
C GLY A 58 -13.66 -8.19 -14.80
N ALA A 59 -12.49 -7.90 -14.21
CA ALA A 59 -12.20 -8.23 -12.82
C ALA A 59 -13.07 -7.43 -11.85
N PHE A 60 -13.34 -6.17 -12.13
CA PHE A 60 -14.22 -5.34 -11.30
C PHE A 60 -15.68 -5.80 -11.35
N GLU A 61 -16.17 -6.27 -12.49
CA GLU A 61 -17.50 -6.86 -12.65
C GLU A 61 -17.63 -8.13 -11.81
N GLN A 62 -16.60 -8.99 -11.81
CA GLN A 62 -16.59 -10.19 -10.97
C GLN A 62 -16.53 -9.84 -9.48
N LEU A 63 -15.79 -8.81 -9.08
CA LEU A 63 -15.79 -8.33 -7.71
C LEU A 63 -17.16 -7.79 -7.29
N GLN A 64 -17.87 -7.07 -8.19
CA GLN A 64 -19.21 -6.59 -7.94
C GLN A 64 -20.20 -7.75 -7.75
N LEU A 65 -20.13 -8.77 -8.59
CA LEU A 65 -20.94 -9.98 -8.45
C LEU A 65 -20.62 -10.72 -7.14
N PHE A 66 -19.34 -10.81 -6.77
CA PHE A 66 -18.93 -11.41 -5.51
C PHE A 66 -19.54 -10.69 -4.30
N GLN A 67 -19.54 -9.35 -4.30
CA GLN A 67 -20.19 -8.55 -3.26
C GLN A 67 -21.71 -8.73 -3.23
N GLN A 68 -22.37 -8.78 -4.39
CA GLN A 68 -23.82 -8.97 -4.50
C GLN A 68 -24.27 -10.37 -4.04
N ASN A 69 -23.47 -11.40 -4.33
CA ASN A 69 -23.74 -12.77 -3.91
C ASN A 69 -23.50 -13.00 -2.41
N HIS A 70 -22.74 -12.11 -1.77
CA HIS A 70 -22.39 -12.20 -0.35
C HIS A 70 -22.69 -10.88 0.38
N PRO A 71 -23.99 -10.47 0.47
CA PRO A 71 -24.34 -9.21 1.11
C PRO A 71 -24.05 -9.24 2.61
N ASN A 72 -23.82 -8.07 3.19
CA ASN A 72 -23.63 -7.87 4.63
C ASN A 72 -22.44 -8.65 5.22
N GLN A 73 -21.38 -8.85 4.45
CA GLN A 73 -20.14 -9.51 4.88
C GLN A 73 -18.98 -8.51 4.96
N TRP A 74 -18.05 -8.80 5.87
CA TRP A 74 -16.72 -8.23 5.78
C TRP A 74 -15.96 -8.92 4.65
N ILE A 75 -15.34 -8.13 3.78
CA ILE A 75 -14.55 -8.62 2.65
C ILE A 75 -13.19 -7.96 2.71
N PHE A 76 -12.11 -8.75 2.79
CA PHE A 76 -10.73 -8.26 2.80
C PHE A 76 -10.07 -8.62 1.48
N GLY A 77 -9.17 -7.75 0.98
CA GLY A 77 -8.52 -8.08 -0.27
C GLY A 77 -7.53 -7.04 -0.76
N CYS A 78 -7.00 -7.33 -1.94
CA CYS A 78 -6.07 -6.47 -2.64
C CYS A 78 -6.38 -6.36 -4.13
N LEU A 79 -6.01 -5.21 -4.68
CA LEU A 79 -6.11 -4.83 -6.08
C LEU A 79 -4.71 -4.65 -6.63
N SER A 80 -4.39 -5.33 -7.76
CA SER A 80 -3.14 -5.10 -8.49
C SER A 80 -3.20 -3.79 -9.27
N TYR A 81 -2.07 -3.09 -9.40
CA TYR A 81 -1.94 -1.92 -10.26
C TYR A 81 -2.35 -2.20 -11.71
N ASP A 82 -2.10 -3.42 -12.18
CA ASP A 82 -2.34 -3.80 -13.57
C ASP A 82 -3.84 -3.84 -13.96
N LEU A 83 -4.76 -3.78 -12.98
CA LEU A 83 -6.19 -3.53 -13.23
C LEU A 83 -6.47 -2.24 -14.01
N LYS A 84 -5.50 -1.30 -14.07
CA LYS A 84 -5.54 -0.15 -14.96
C LYS A 84 -5.79 -0.52 -16.42
N ASN A 85 -5.34 -1.71 -16.83
CA ASN A 85 -5.48 -2.17 -18.23
C ASN A 85 -6.94 -2.40 -18.62
N ASP A 86 -7.78 -2.84 -17.67
CA ASP A 86 -9.23 -2.96 -17.87
C ASP A 86 -9.93 -1.60 -17.90
N LEU A 87 -9.56 -0.71 -16.99
CA LEU A 87 -10.19 0.61 -16.82
C LEU A 87 -9.85 1.59 -17.95
N GLU A 88 -8.60 1.59 -18.40
CA GLU A 88 -8.06 2.58 -19.34
C GLU A 88 -7.76 1.98 -20.74
N GLN A 89 -8.17 0.73 -20.96
CA GLN A 89 -7.94 -0.02 -22.22
C GLN A 89 -6.46 -0.05 -22.63
N LEU A 90 -5.57 -0.12 -21.65
CA LEU A 90 -4.14 -0.24 -21.83
C LEU A 90 -3.73 -1.71 -21.93
N LYS A 91 -2.53 -1.95 -22.44
CA LYS A 91 -1.88 -3.27 -22.45
C LYS A 91 -0.46 -3.11 -21.96
N SER A 92 0.02 -4.10 -21.25
CA SER A 92 1.42 -4.21 -20.89
C SER A 92 1.96 -5.56 -21.35
N GLU A 93 3.07 -5.53 -22.08
CA GLU A 93 3.82 -6.72 -22.50
C GLU A 93 5.02 -6.96 -21.57
N ASN A 94 5.20 -6.13 -20.58
CA ASN A 94 6.30 -6.24 -19.62
C ASN A 94 6.22 -7.57 -18.85
N PRO A 95 7.37 -8.18 -18.53
CA PRO A 95 7.42 -9.43 -17.78
C PRO A 95 6.92 -9.24 -16.34
N HIS A 96 6.34 -10.30 -15.80
CA HIS A 96 5.86 -10.34 -14.42
C HIS A 96 6.40 -11.59 -13.72
N TRP A 97 7.39 -11.44 -12.83
CA TRP A 97 8.06 -12.56 -12.19
C TRP A 97 7.15 -13.35 -11.24
N LEU A 98 6.27 -12.66 -10.53
CA LEU A 98 5.36 -13.26 -9.55
C LEU A 98 4.12 -13.88 -10.20
N LYS A 99 3.74 -13.42 -11.41
CA LYS A 99 2.43 -13.72 -12.02
C LYS A 99 1.28 -13.42 -11.03
N SER A 100 1.35 -12.25 -10.37
CA SER A 100 0.33 -11.81 -9.42
C SER A 100 -1.05 -11.84 -10.05
N PRO A 101 -2.09 -12.30 -9.33
CA PRO A 101 -3.45 -12.11 -9.78
C PRO A 101 -3.80 -10.62 -9.88
N ALA A 102 -4.78 -10.30 -10.74
CA ALA A 102 -5.31 -8.95 -10.89
C ALA A 102 -5.99 -8.46 -9.62
N LEU A 103 -6.70 -9.35 -8.93
CA LEU A 103 -7.26 -9.09 -7.60
C LEU A 103 -7.38 -10.36 -6.76
N VAL A 104 -7.38 -10.17 -5.45
CA VAL A 104 -7.64 -11.22 -4.46
C VAL A 104 -8.56 -10.66 -3.39
N PHE A 105 -9.70 -11.29 -3.18
CA PHE A 105 -10.63 -10.95 -2.10
C PHE A 105 -11.12 -12.21 -1.39
N PHE A 106 -11.39 -12.09 -0.09
CA PHE A 106 -11.98 -13.19 0.68
C PHE A 106 -12.92 -12.68 1.77
N ILE A 107 -13.89 -13.51 2.12
CA ILE A 107 -14.77 -13.36 3.27
C ILE A 107 -14.17 -14.19 4.40
N PRO A 108 -13.74 -13.58 5.51
CA PRO A 108 -13.06 -14.31 6.57
C PRO A 108 -14.01 -15.23 7.33
N LYS A 109 -13.53 -16.43 7.64
CA LYS A 109 -14.21 -17.34 8.60
C LYS A 109 -14.07 -16.81 10.01
N TYR A 110 -12.92 -16.27 10.35
CA TYR A 110 -12.59 -15.73 11.66
C TYR A 110 -12.20 -14.26 11.54
N LEU A 111 -12.80 -13.43 12.37
CA LEU A 111 -12.56 -11.99 12.39
C LEU A 111 -12.50 -11.48 13.83
N ILE A 112 -11.46 -10.73 14.14
CA ILE A 112 -11.32 -9.95 15.38
C ILE A 112 -10.97 -8.53 15.01
N ILE A 113 -11.71 -7.56 15.55
CA ILE A 113 -11.48 -6.13 15.36
C ILE A 113 -11.23 -5.50 16.72
N GLU A 114 -10.18 -4.70 16.83
CA GLU A 114 -9.81 -3.91 18.00
C GLU A 114 -10.05 -2.42 17.72
N LYS A 115 -10.75 -1.76 18.63
CA LYS A 115 -10.91 -0.32 18.64
C LYS A 115 -10.92 0.20 20.08
N ASN A 116 -10.07 1.18 20.40
CA ASN A 116 -9.96 1.77 21.74
C ASN A 116 -9.81 0.70 22.85
N GLN A 117 -8.96 -0.33 22.61
CA GLN A 117 -8.71 -1.47 23.52
C GLN A 117 -9.93 -2.38 23.73
N GLN A 118 -11.01 -2.17 23.00
CA GLN A 118 -12.16 -3.07 22.99
C GLN A 118 -12.11 -3.98 21.77
N PHE A 119 -12.44 -5.26 21.98
CA PHE A 119 -12.42 -6.27 20.93
C PHE A 119 -13.84 -6.68 20.54
N TRP A 120 -14.11 -6.60 19.24
CA TRP A 120 -15.23 -7.26 18.61
C TRP A 120 -14.74 -8.57 17.99
N VAL A 121 -15.44 -9.65 18.26
CA VAL A 121 -15.03 -11.01 17.88
C VAL A 121 -16.19 -11.67 17.15
N SER A 122 -15.94 -12.24 15.98
CA SER A 122 -16.98 -12.98 15.24
C SER A 122 -17.37 -14.27 15.98
N ASN A 123 -18.62 -14.69 15.85
CA ASN A 123 -19.15 -15.88 16.53
C ASN A 123 -18.39 -17.20 16.23
N ALA A 124 -17.65 -17.26 15.13
CA ALA A 124 -16.84 -18.41 14.75
C ALA A 124 -15.53 -18.53 15.55
N VAL A 125 -15.13 -17.49 16.30
CA VAL A 125 -13.88 -17.46 17.08
C VAL A 125 -14.17 -17.91 18.52
N ASP A 126 -13.61 -19.03 18.92
CA ASP A 126 -13.55 -19.46 20.34
C ASP A 126 -12.28 -18.88 20.97
N LEU A 127 -12.43 -17.76 21.69
CA LEU A 127 -11.32 -17.07 22.34
C LEU A 127 -10.62 -17.94 23.39
N ASN A 128 -11.37 -18.74 24.18
CA ASN A 128 -10.80 -19.59 25.21
C ASN A 128 -9.90 -20.66 24.59
N LYS A 129 -10.36 -21.27 23.50
CA LYS A 129 -9.58 -22.25 22.76
C LYS A 129 -8.35 -21.62 22.11
N LEU A 130 -8.50 -20.40 21.57
CA LEU A 130 -7.42 -19.66 20.94
C LEU A 130 -6.31 -19.31 21.95
N ILE A 131 -6.67 -18.82 23.15
CA ILE A 131 -5.73 -18.42 24.21
C ILE A 131 -5.09 -19.62 24.92
N ALA A 132 -5.81 -20.75 24.99
CA ALA A 132 -5.32 -21.96 25.63
C ALA A 132 -4.26 -22.74 24.82
N GLN A 133 -4.06 -22.42 23.53
CA GLN A 133 -3.03 -23.06 22.72
C GLN A 133 -1.64 -22.65 23.20
N GLU A 134 -0.81 -23.61 23.61
CA GLU A 134 0.60 -23.37 23.89
C GLU A 134 1.33 -23.04 22.59
N SER A 135 2.01 -21.90 22.55
CA SER A 135 2.81 -21.49 21.38
C SER A 135 4.20 -22.12 21.43
N ASN A 136 4.30 -23.34 20.96
CA ASN A 136 5.60 -23.95 20.68
C ASN A 136 6.20 -23.38 19.38
N THR A 137 6.67 -22.15 19.40
CA THR A 137 7.44 -21.57 18.30
C THR A 137 8.92 -21.80 18.52
N VAL A 138 9.42 -22.94 18.05
CA VAL A 138 10.85 -23.12 17.83
C VAL A 138 11.22 -22.30 16.59
N LEU A 139 11.96 -21.23 16.80
CA LEU A 139 12.54 -20.41 15.75
C LEU A 139 13.77 -21.15 15.19
N SER A 140 13.64 -21.87 14.10
CA SER A 140 14.80 -22.32 13.35
C SER A 140 15.18 -21.25 12.31
N ASN A 141 16.07 -20.38 12.65
CA ASN A 141 16.76 -19.50 11.70
C ASN A 141 17.95 -20.26 11.09
N ASN A 142 17.69 -21.20 10.21
CA ASN A 142 18.72 -21.85 9.42
C ASN A 142 18.77 -21.22 8.03
N ALA A 143 19.12 -19.93 7.94
CA ALA A 143 19.47 -19.34 6.66
C ALA A 143 20.81 -19.96 6.19
N THR A 144 20.74 -20.83 5.20
CA THR A 144 21.91 -21.55 4.67
C THR A 144 22.68 -20.78 3.60
N LYS A 145 22.08 -19.73 3.04
CA LYS A 145 22.69 -18.88 2.00
C LYS A 145 22.38 -17.41 2.24
N ALA A 146 23.36 -16.55 2.00
CA ALA A 146 23.17 -15.10 2.04
C ALA A 146 22.21 -14.66 0.90
N PRO A 147 21.22 -13.81 1.17
CA PRO A 147 20.33 -13.29 0.15
C PRO A 147 21.09 -12.39 -0.83
N LYS A 148 20.74 -12.49 -2.13
CA LYS A 148 21.26 -11.63 -3.19
C LYS A 148 20.19 -10.68 -3.66
N LEU A 149 20.55 -9.41 -3.82
CA LEU A 149 19.70 -8.37 -4.36
C LEU A 149 19.95 -8.24 -5.88
N ILE A 150 18.88 -8.18 -6.65
CA ILE A 150 18.92 -8.08 -8.12
C ILE A 150 17.99 -6.95 -8.52
N PRO A 151 18.50 -5.79 -8.97
CA PRO A 151 17.67 -4.72 -9.51
C PRO A 151 17.12 -5.11 -10.88
N SER A 152 15.89 -4.70 -11.18
CA SER A 152 15.28 -4.87 -12.50
C SER A 152 15.88 -3.93 -13.55
N THR A 153 16.45 -2.83 -13.11
CA THR A 153 17.03 -1.76 -13.92
C THR A 153 18.38 -1.36 -13.33
N SER A 154 19.42 -1.29 -14.13
CA SER A 154 20.72 -0.79 -13.68
C SER A 154 20.66 0.69 -13.32
N LYS A 155 21.60 1.16 -12.49
CA LYS A 155 21.68 2.59 -12.13
C LYS A 155 21.78 3.47 -13.37
N ASP A 156 22.68 3.14 -14.31
CA ASP A 156 22.88 3.94 -15.53
C ASP A 156 21.61 4.04 -16.37
N LEU A 157 20.88 2.91 -16.55
CA LEU A 157 19.63 2.92 -17.27
C LEU A 157 18.53 3.69 -16.52
N TYR A 158 18.52 3.63 -15.18
CA TYR A 158 17.62 4.45 -14.37
C TYR A 158 17.85 5.95 -14.60
N LEU A 159 19.11 6.40 -14.53
CA LEU A 159 19.49 7.79 -14.76
C LEU A 159 19.13 8.26 -16.16
N GLN A 160 19.38 7.42 -17.19
CA GLN A 160 18.98 7.72 -18.56
C GLN A 160 17.47 7.83 -18.71
N ASN A 161 16.71 6.89 -18.13
CA ASN A 161 15.25 6.92 -18.19
C ASN A 161 14.68 8.18 -17.52
N VAL A 162 15.26 8.63 -16.40
CA VAL A 162 14.85 9.89 -15.75
C VAL A 162 15.07 11.08 -16.70
N GLN A 163 16.19 11.13 -17.43
CA GLN A 163 16.44 12.17 -18.43
C GLN A 163 15.41 12.13 -19.56
N ASP A 164 15.11 10.95 -20.09
CA ASP A 164 14.12 10.78 -21.16
C ASP A 164 12.71 11.16 -20.70
N ILE A 165 12.33 10.82 -19.47
CA ILE A 165 11.05 11.22 -18.87
C ILE A 165 11.00 12.75 -18.74
N LYS A 166 12.08 13.40 -18.31
CA LYS A 166 12.16 14.88 -18.26
C LYS A 166 11.98 15.50 -19.64
N GLN A 167 12.47 14.85 -20.71
CA GLN A 167 12.25 15.32 -22.05
C GLN A 167 10.76 15.32 -22.41
N HIS A 168 9.98 14.30 -22.02
CA HIS A 168 8.53 14.28 -22.17
C HIS A 168 7.84 15.42 -21.41
N ILE A 169 8.37 15.80 -20.25
CA ILE A 169 7.86 16.95 -19.48
C ILE A 169 8.13 18.26 -20.21
N ILE A 170 9.35 18.44 -20.76
CA ILE A 170 9.74 19.63 -21.54
C ILE A 170 8.90 19.78 -22.81
N GLU A 171 8.59 18.67 -23.47
CA GLU A 171 7.73 18.63 -24.66
C GLU A 171 6.23 18.84 -24.36
N GLY A 172 5.84 18.84 -23.08
CA GLY A 172 4.47 19.07 -22.65
C GLY A 172 3.58 17.82 -22.70
N ASP A 173 4.16 16.63 -22.87
CA ASP A 173 3.43 15.36 -22.86
C ASP A 173 2.81 15.06 -21.49
N ILE A 174 3.54 15.35 -20.43
CA ILE A 174 3.17 15.14 -19.03
C ILE A 174 3.71 16.26 -18.15
N TYR A 175 3.14 16.46 -16.97
CA TYR A 175 3.64 17.38 -15.95
C TYR A 175 4.49 16.67 -14.90
N GLU A 176 4.11 15.45 -14.59
CA GLU A 176 4.72 14.57 -13.57
C GLU A 176 4.48 13.12 -13.93
N MET A 177 5.45 12.24 -13.61
CA MET A 177 5.28 10.80 -13.70
C MET A 177 5.98 10.12 -12.51
N ASN A 178 5.28 9.22 -11.83
CA ASN A 178 5.90 8.34 -10.84
C ASN A 178 6.69 7.23 -11.57
N TYR A 179 8.01 7.21 -11.38
CA TYR A 179 8.90 6.20 -11.97
C TYR A 179 9.53 5.34 -10.89
N CYS A 180 9.52 4.02 -11.05
CA CYS A 180 10.02 3.08 -10.05
C CYS A 180 10.94 2.01 -10.62
N VAL A 181 11.78 1.48 -9.73
CA VAL A 181 12.61 0.31 -9.95
C VAL A 181 12.21 -0.80 -8.99
N GLU A 182 12.14 -2.03 -9.48
CA GLU A 182 11.93 -3.22 -8.67
C GLU A 182 13.26 -3.87 -8.30
N PHE A 183 13.33 -4.35 -7.07
CA PHE A 183 14.42 -5.18 -6.57
C PHE A 183 13.88 -6.56 -6.21
N THR A 184 14.56 -7.59 -6.67
CA THR A 184 14.28 -8.99 -6.34
C THR A 184 15.37 -9.50 -5.39
N VAL A 185 14.97 -10.27 -4.38
CA VAL A 185 15.87 -10.86 -3.38
C VAL A 185 15.67 -12.36 -3.33
N LYS A 186 16.74 -13.14 -3.36
CA LYS A 186 16.74 -14.60 -3.19
C LYS A 186 18.11 -15.16 -2.76
N PRO A 187 18.09 -16.24 -1.95
CA PRO A 187 16.91 -16.85 -1.36
C PRO A 187 16.36 -16.04 -0.18
N VAL A 188 15.04 -16.11 0.08
CA VAL A 188 14.40 -15.57 1.27
C VAL A 188 13.72 -16.72 2.00
N GLN A 189 14.34 -17.22 3.05
CA GLN A 189 13.89 -18.37 3.85
C GLN A 189 13.23 -17.95 5.17
N ALA A 190 13.20 -16.67 5.46
CA ALA A 190 12.61 -16.14 6.67
C ALA A 190 11.08 -16.27 6.66
N ASN A 191 10.49 -16.52 7.83
CA ASN A 191 9.05 -16.59 7.98
C ASN A 191 8.40 -15.22 7.68
N PRO A 192 7.43 -15.12 6.75
CA PRO A 192 6.83 -13.84 6.36
C PRO A 192 6.18 -13.05 7.52
N ILE A 193 5.63 -13.73 8.53
CA ILE A 193 5.04 -13.06 9.70
C ILE A 193 6.13 -12.39 10.53
N HIS A 194 7.29 -13.02 10.67
CA HIS A 194 8.44 -12.42 11.39
C HIS A 194 9.03 -11.25 10.60
N LEU A 195 9.16 -11.40 9.28
CA LEU A 195 9.57 -10.29 8.41
C LEU A 195 8.61 -9.10 8.53
N PHE A 196 7.28 -9.36 8.51
CA PHE A 196 6.30 -8.30 8.71
C PHE A 196 6.44 -7.63 10.07
N LYS A 197 6.63 -8.42 11.14
CA LYS A 197 6.82 -7.86 12.49
C LYS A 197 8.03 -6.94 12.54
N ASP A 198 9.19 -7.37 12.04
CA ASP A 198 10.41 -6.55 12.00
C ASP A 198 10.22 -5.29 11.14
N LEU A 199 9.65 -5.43 9.94
CA LEU A 199 9.36 -4.31 9.05
C LEU A 199 8.38 -3.31 9.69
N ASN A 200 7.33 -3.81 10.35
CA ASN A 200 6.34 -2.97 11.01
C ASN A 200 6.89 -2.25 12.24
N GLU A 201 7.77 -2.88 13.02
CA GLU A 201 8.47 -2.24 14.14
C GLU A 201 9.37 -1.08 13.69
N ARG A 202 9.95 -1.17 12.49
CA ARG A 202 10.76 -0.10 11.88
C ARG A 202 9.89 1.04 11.34
N GLY A 203 8.83 0.70 10.60
CA GLY A 203 8.02 1.68 9.86
C GLY A 203 6.92 2.34 10.70
N GLN A 204 6.17 1.57 11.48
CA GLN A 204 5.01 1.99 12.29
C GLN A 204 4.07 2.97 11.55
N ALA A 205 3.71 2.60 10.33
CA ALA A 205 2.86 3.41 9.48
C ALA A 205 1.36 3.19 9.79
N PRO A 206 0.50 4.18 9.55
CA PRO A 206 -0.92 4.11 9.93
C PRO A 206 -1.77 3.15 9.10
N PHE A 207 -1.27 2.66 7.97
CA PHE A 207 -1.96 1.70 7.09
C PHE A 207 -1.10 0.46 6.85
N SER A 208 -0.43 -0.03 7.91
CA SER A 208 0.36 -1.25 7.84
C SER A 208 -0.54 -2.46 7.67
N CYS A 209 -0.07 -3.41 6.86
CA CYS A 209 -0.84 -4.59 6.51
C CYS A 209 0.07 -5.81 6.30
N TYR A 210 -0.30 -6.93 6.90
CA TYR A 210 0.09 -8.25 6.45
C TYR A 210 -1.10 -8.86 5.71
N PHE A 211 -0.89 -9.26 4.47
CA PHE A 211 -1.91 -9.94 3.67
C PHE A 211 -1.29 -11.19 3.04
N ASN A 212 -1.94 -12.33 3.16
CA ASN A 212 -1.51 -13.52 2.43
C ASN A 212 -2.67 -14.20 1.71
N PHE A 213 -2.35 -14.78 0.58
CA PHE A 213 -3.15 -15.76 -0.12
C PHE A 213 -2.20 -16.87 -0.61
N GLU A 214 -2.55 -18.11 -0.27
CA GLU A 214 -1.70 -19.27 -0.56
C GLU A 214 -0.25 -19.07 -0.07
N ASN A 215 0.73 -19.10 -1.00
CA ASN A 215 2.15 -18.95 -0.70
C ASN A 215 2.67 -17.51 -0.92
N ILE A 216 1.79 -16.57 -1.26
CA ILE A 216 2.14 -15.18 -1.54
C ILE A 216 1.78 -14.31 -0.33
N HIS A 217 2.74 -13.52 0.13
CA HIS A 217 2.59 -12.64 1.29
C HIS A 217 2.96 -11.21 0.92
N LEU A 218 2.08 -10.26 1.25
CA LEU A 218 2.30 -8.83 1.10
C LEU A 218 2.52 -8.23 2.49
N LEU A 219 3.72 -7.71 2.73
CA LEU A 219 4.16 -7.15 4.01
C LEU A 219 4.30 -5.64 3.83
N SER A 220 3.26 -4.90 4.12
CA SER A 220 3.14 -3.48 3.80
C SER A 220 3.23 -2.62 5.06
N VAL A 221 4.05 -1.57 5.03
CA VAL A 221 4.09 -0.50 6.03
C VAL A 221 3.75 0.84 5.36
N SER A 222 2.60 0.84 4.71
CA SER A 222 2.15 1.98 3.93
C SER A 222 1.76 3.16 4.82
N PRO A 223 2.27 4.38 4.52
CA PRO A 223 1.85 5.59 5.20
C PRO A 223 0.59 6.21 4.60
N GLU A 224 0.11 5.74 3.43
CA GLU A 224 -0.84 6.45 2.59
C GLU A 224 -2.17 5.74 2.48
N ARG A 225 -3.27 6.49 2.75
CA ARG A 225 -4.63 6.09 2.40
C ARG A 225 -4.89 6.42 0.94
N TYR A 226 -5.28 5.42 0.16
CA TYR A 226 -5.74 5.61 -1.20
C TYR A 226 -7.15 6.20 -1.21
N LEU A 227 -8.13 5.44 -0.75
CA LEU A 227 -9.52 5.84 -0.74
C LEU A 227 -10.28 5.16 0.40
N ALA A 228 -11.07 5.95 1.12
CA ALA A 228 -12.03 5.44 2.09
C ALA A 228 -13.44 5.95 1.79
N LYS A 229 -14.43 5.17 2.18
CA LYS A 229 -15.84 5.56 2.18
C LYS A 229 -16.38 5.41 3.59
N ARG A 230 -17.09 6.43 4.07
CA ARG A 230 -17.81 6.45 5.34
C ARG A 230 -19.23 6.95 5.04
N GLN A 231 -20.20 6.04 5.06
CA GLN A 231 -21.56 6.30 4.56
C GLN A 231 -21.51 6.77 3.09
N SER A 232 -21.92 8.01 2.78
CA SER A 232 -21.82 8.60 1.44
C SER A 232 -20.53 9.37 1.20
N LYS A 233 -19.73 9.64 2.24
CA LYS A 233 -18.50 10.46 2.12
C LYS A 233 -17.33 9.63 1.62
N LEU A 234 -16.75 10.06 0.50
CA LEU A 234 -15.46 9.57 -0.02
C LEU A 234 -14.34 10.43 0.54
N ILE A 235 -13.20 9.81 0.88
CA ILE A 235 -12.03 10.49 1.47
C ILE A 235 -10.77 9.90 0.83
N SER A 236 -9.93 10.76 0.24
CA SER A 236 -8.59 10.40 -0.23
C SER A 236 -7.55 11.30 0.43
N GLN A 237 -6.40 10.72 0.80
CA GLN A 237 -5.36 11.43 1.55
C GLN A 237 -3.99 11.27 0.89
N PRO A 238 -3.78 11.89 -0.28
CA PRO A 238 -2.51 11.80 -0.98
C PRO A 238 -1.38 12.44 -0.18
N ILE A 239 -0.21 11.81 -0.26
CA ILE A 239 1.03 12.27 0.38
C ILE A 239 2.02 12.74 -0.68
N LYS A 240 2.56 13.92 -0.49
CA LYS A 240 3.75 14.42 -1.20
C LYS A 240 4.58 15.25 -0.25
N GLY A 241 5.87 15.03 -0.27
CA GLY A 241 6.81 15.69 0.62
C GLY A 241 7.04 14.94 1.94
N THR A 242 8.33 14.77 2.24
CA THR A 242 8.80 14.04 3.42
C THR A 242 10.00 14.75 4.04
N ALA A 243 10.02 14.85 5.37
CA ALA A 243 11.19 15.32 6.12
C ALA A 243 11.54 14.35 7.24
N ALA A 244 12.81 14.29 7.60
CA ALA A 244 13.27 13.44 8.70
C ALA A 244 12.73 13.95 10.05
N ARG A 245 12.57 13.02 11.01
CA ARG A 245 12.30 13.32 12.41
C ARG A 245 13.60 13.45 13.18
N TYR A 246 13.61 14.33 14.15
CA TYR A 246 14.75 14.56 15.04
C TYR A 246 14.34 14.35 16.50
N LYS A 247 15.31 13.93 17.33
CA LYS A 247 15.11 13.75 18.79
C LYS A 247 14.99 15.11 19.49
N ASP A 248 15.77 16.08 19.04
CA ASP A 248 15.66 17.46 19.52
C ASP A 248 14.38 18.10 18.98
N ARG A 249 13.58 18.65 19.87
CA ARG A 249 12.26 19.23 19.55
C ARG A 249 12.37 20.47 18.66
N SER A 250 13.43 21.26 18.80
CA SER A 250 13.66 22.46 18.00
C SER A 250 14.00 22.09 16.56
N GLU A 251 14.91 21.13 16.38
CA GLU A 251 15.30 20.59 15.07
C GLU A 251 14.09 19.90 14.38
N ASP A 252 13.31 19.12 15.13
CA ASP A 252 12.12 18.43 14.63
C ASP A 252 11.06 19.44 14.13
N ASN A 253 10.79 20.50 14.90
CA ASN A 253 9.90 21.57 14.49
C ASN A 253 10.45 22.35 13.29
N ALA A 254 11.76 22.60 13.24
CA ALA A 254 12.40 23.28 12.10
C ALA A 254 12.25 22.46 10.82
N ALA A 255 12.44 21.12 10.88
CA ALA A 255 12.23 20.22 9.77
C ALA A 255 10.77 20.22 9.28
N ALA A 256 9.80 20.15 10.19
CA ALA A 256 8.38 20.23 9.87
C ALA A 256 8.02 21.57 9.20
N ASN A 257 8.52 22.69 9.72
CA ASN A 257 8.31 24.01 9.15
C ASN A 257 8.98 24.17 7.78
N LYS A 258 10.18 23.62 7.60
CA LYS A 258 10.86 23.60 6.30
C LYS A 258 10.04 22.86 5.26
N LEU A 259 9.53 21.66 5.61
CA LEU A 259 8.65 20.90 4.74
C LEU A 259 7.38 21.69 4.38
N PHE A 260 6.69 22.27 5.36
CA PHE A 260 5.49 23.08 5.13
C PHE A 260 5.73 24.26 4.18
N ARG A 261 6.93 24.88 4.21
CA ARG A 261 7.29 26.03 3.37
C ARG A 261 7.95 25.63 2.05
N SER A 262 8.19 24.35 1.80
CA SER A 262 8.81 23.89 0.56
C SER A 262 7.90 24.16 -0.64
N GLU A 263 8.31 25.03 -1.52
CA GLU A 263 7.56 25.37 -2.75
C GLU A 263 7.45 24.15 -3.67
N LYS A 264 8.52 23.36 -3.80
CA LYS A 264 8.54 22.11 -4.58
C LYS A 264 7.49 21.14 -4.08
N ASP A 265 7.55 20.76 -2.77
CA ASP A 265 6.65 19.76 -2.20
C ASP A 265 5.17 20.22 -2.25
N ARG A 266 4.93 21.53 -2.06
CA ARG A 266 3.58 22.12 -2.18
C ARG A 266 3.07 22.08 -3.61
N ALA A 267 3.90 22.38 -4.62
CA ALA A 267 3.52 22.33 -6.01
C ALA A 267 3.16 20.90 -6.44
N GLU A 268 3.98 19.91 -6.08
CA GLU A 268 3.69 18.49 -6.32
C GLU A 268 2.40 18.05 -5.61
N ASN A 269 2.20 18.48 -4.36
CA ASN A 269 1.00 18.14 -3.58
C ASN A 269 -0.27 18.72 -4.24
N VAL A 270 -0.24 19.98 -4.73
CA VAL A 270 -1.38 20.60 -5.44
C VAL A 270 -1.73 19.83 -6.70
N MET A 271 -0.73 19.40 -7.50
CA MET A 271 -1.00 18.61 -8.72
C MET A 271 -1.75 17.32 -8.38
N ILE A 272 -1.34 16.61 -7.34
CA ILE A 272 -2.02 15.37 -6.95
C ILE A 272 -3.39 15.63 -6.33
N VAL A 273 -3.54 16.69 -5.55
CA VAL A 273 -4.86 17.13 -5.03
C VAL A 273 -5.82 17.40 -6.18
N ASP A 274 -5.39 18.09 -7.23
CA ASP A 274 -6.23 18.37 -8.41
C ASP A 274 -6.59 17.08 -9.16
N LEU A 275 -5.65 16.15 -9.30
CA LEU A 275 -5.92 14.85 -9.90
C LEU A 275 -6.95 14.05 -9.09
N VAL A 276 -6.82 14.00 -7.78
CA VAL A 276 -7.77 13.34 -6.89
C VAL A 276 -9.15 14.02 -6.94
N ARG A 277 -9.19 15.36 -6.97
CA ARG A 277 -10.46 16.11 -7.14
C ARG A 277 -11.16 15.73 -8.45
N ASN A 278 -10.40 15.63 -9.55
CA ASN A 278 -10.93 15.20 -10.84
C ASN A 278 -11.47 13.76 -10.79
N ASP A 279 -10.73 12.83 -10.19
CA ASP A 279 -11.15 11.45 -10.06
C ASP A 279 -12.45 11.31 -9.25
N LEU A 280 -12.53 11.96 -8.09
CA LEU A 280 -13.71 11.93 -7.23
C LEU A 280 -14.92 12.65 -7.86
N ALA A 281 -14.71 13.69 -8.65
CA ALA A 281 -15.80 14.45 -9.30
C ALA A 281 -16.63 13.59 -10.26
N ARG A 282 -16.06 12.53 -10.82
CA ARG A 282 -16.78 11.62 -11.74
C ARG A 282 -17.95 10.92 -11.06
N VAL A 283 -17.83 10.63 -9.75
CA VAL A 283 -18.78 9.83 -8.98
C VAL A 283 -19.44 10.58 -7.83
N SER A 284 -19.00 11.79 -7.53
CA SER A 284 -19.55 12.61 -6.45
C SER A 284 -20.66 13.53 -6.91
N GLU A 285 -21.56 13.86 -5.99
CA GLU A 285 -22.60 14.89 -6.21
C GLU A 285 -21.94 16.23 -6.56
N THR A 286 -22.53 16.93 -7.52
CA THR A 286 -22.01 18.20 -8.02
C THR A 286 -21.88 19.22 -6.90
N GLY A 287 -20.71 19.88 -6.80
CA GLY A 287 -20.43 20.91 -5.81
C GLY A 287 -20.05 20.38 -4.42
N THR A 288 -19.90 19.04 -4.24
CA THR A 288 -19.55 18.46 -2.93
C THR A 288 -18.06 18.15 -2.77
N ILE A 289 -17.26 18.28 -3.82
CA ILE A 289 -15.82 18.08 -3.73
C ILE A 289 -15.20 19.19 -2.89
N GLN A 290 -14.49 18.79 -1.84
CA GLN A 290 -13.83 19.70 -0.90
C GLN A 290 -12.38 19.28 -0.66
N VAL A 291 -11.50 20.26 -0.55
CA VAL A 291 -10.17 20.08 0.02
C VAL A 291 -10.28 20.46 1.50
N GLU A 292 -10.46 19.46 2.35
CA GLU A 292 -10.67 19.68 3.79
C GLU A 292 -9.40 20.13 4.49
N GLU A 293 -8.25 19.68 3.98
CA GLU A 293 -6.94 20.07 4.46
C GLU A 293 -5.96 20.11 3.30
N LEU A 294 -5.16 21.15 3.24
CA LEU A 294 -4.10 21.32 2.26
C LEU A 294 -2.76 21.52 2.98
N PHE A 295 -1.75 20.70 2.61
CA PHE A 295 -0.40 20.73 3.17
C PHE A 295 -0.29 20.44 4.68
N GLY A 296 -1.17 19.62 5.25
CA GLY A 296 -1.07 19.21 6.64
C GLY A 296 0.24 18.46 6.92
N ILE A 297 0.97 18.85 7.99
CA ILE A 297 2.20 18.15 8.38
C ILE A 297 1.90 17.16 9.50
N TYR A 298 2.10 15.89 9.19
CA TYR A 298 1.79 14.77 10.07
C TYR A 298 3.09 14.10 10.55
N PRO A 299 3.37 14.10 11.85
CA PRO A 299 4.52 13.40 12.39
C PRO A 299 4.23 11.90 12.49
N PHE A 300 4.91 11.10 11.69
CA PHE A 300 5.01 9.66 11.87
C PHE A 300 6.23 9.33 12.74
N LYS A 301 6.48 8.05 13.02
CA LYS A 301 7.59 7.65 13.90
C LYS A 301 8.96 8.13 13.39
N THR A 302 9.22 7.99 12.11
CA THR A 302 10.53 8.23 11.50
C THR A 302 10.60 9.46 10.61
N VAL A 303 9.44 9.98 10.16
CA VAL A 303 9.34 11.07 9.19
C VAL A 303 8.17 11.99 9.50
N HIS A 304 8.27 13.24 9.06
CA HIS A 304 7.13 14.11 8.81
C HIS A 304 6.64 13.89 7.39
N GLN A 305 5.32 13.81 7.20
CA GLN A 305 4.67 13.69 5.89
C GLN A 305 3.77 14.91 5.65
N MET A 306 3.80 15.42 4.41
CA MET A 306 2.83 16.41 3.98
C MET A 306 1.63 15.70 3.35
N ILE A 307 0.48 15.81 3.97
CA ILE A 307 -0.76 15.14 3.60
C ILE A 307 -1.83 16.18 3.29
N SER A 308 -2.53 16.03 2.19
CA SER A 308 -3.75 16.76 1.91
C SER A 308 -4.96 15.83 1.97
N THR A 309 -6.12 16.36 2.34
CA THR A 309 -7.37 15.57 2.42
C THR A 309 -8.38 16.13 1.45
N VAL A 310 -8.80 15.28 0.52
CA VAL A 310 -9.85 15.57 -0.46
C VAL A 310 -11.05 14.69 -0.16
N SER A 311 -12.25 15.28 -0.14
CA SER A 311 -13.49 14.53 0.06
C SER A 311 -14.56 14.91 -0.94
N GLY A 312 -15.57 14.03 -1.07
CA GLY A 312 -16.77 14.26 -1.87
C GLY A 312 -17.92 13.38 -1.40
N GLN A 313 -19.15 13.73 -1.75
CA GLN A 313 -20.32 12.91 -1.45
C GLN A 313 -20.63 12.01 -2.66
N LEU A 314 -20.56 10.71 -2.46
CA LEU A 314 -20.89 9.72 -3.50
C LEU A 314 -22.34 9.89 -3.94
N LYS A 315 -22.59 9.93 -5.25
CA LYS A 315 -23.94 9.96 -5.82
C LYS A 315 -24.73 8.71 -5.40
N ALA A 316 -26.01 8.85 -5.12
CA ALA A 316 -26.87 7.73 -4.76
C ALA A 316 -26.99 6.65 -5.86
N THR A 317 -26.71 6.99 -7.12
CA THR A 317 -26.68 6.08 -8.26
C THR A 317 -25.39 5.28 -8.42
N HIS A 318 -24.38 5.55 -7.60
CA HIS A 318 -23.05 4.93 -7.66
C HIS A 318 -22.77 4.11 -6.40
N THR A 319 -22.03 3.05 -6.56
CA THR A 319 -21.55 2.18 -5.49
C THR A 319 -20.15 2.59 -5.01
N GLY A 320 -19.71 2.04 -3.88
CA GLY A 320 -18.32 2.21 -3.44
C GLY A 320 -17.31 1.66 -4.44
N LEU A 321 -17.66 0.60 -5.17
CA LEU A 321 -16.81 0.03 -6.21
C LEU A 321 -16.67 0.97 -7.42
N ASP A 322 -17.73 1.71 -7.77
CA ASP A 322 -17.66 2.73 -8.83
C ASP A 322 -16.69 3.86 -8.44
N ALA A 323 -16.63 4.22 -7.15
CA ALA A 323 -15.66 5.20 -6.68
C ALA A 323 -14.21 4.70 -6.81
N ILE A 324 -13.96 3.42 -6.52
CA ILE A 324 -12.66 2.78 -6.75
C ILE A 324 -12.35 2.78 -8.24
N LYS A 325 -13.23 2.30 -9.11
CA LYS A 325 -13.04 2.27 -10.57
C LYS A 325 -12.73 3.66 -11.15
N ALA A 326 -13.41 4.70 -10.68
CA ALA A 326 -13.22 6.07 -11.16
C ALA A 326 -11.88 6.69 -10.78
N SER A 327 -11.24 6.24 -9.70
CA SER A 327 -10.01 6.81 -9.16
C SER A 327 -8.78 5.91 -9.27
N PHE A 328 -8.97 4.62 -9.61
CA PHE A 328 -7.87 3.67 -9.72
C PHE A 328 -7.18 3.73 -11.11
N PRO A 329 -5.86 3.56 -11.16
CA PRO A 329 -4.94 3.59 -10.03
C PRO A 329 -4.78 5.01 -9.46
N MET A 330 -4.33 5.10 -8.20
CA MET A 330 -4.21 6.35 -7.49
C MET A 330 -3.26 7.33 -8.18
N GLY A 331 -3.61 8.62 -8.14
CA GLY A 331 -2.85 9.68 -8.77
C GLY A 331 -1.41 9.79 -8.28
N SER A 332 -1.18 9.60 -6.96
CA SER A 332 0.15 9.65 -6.34
C SER A 332 1.14 8.61 -6.89
N MET A 333 0.63 7.55 -7.52
CA MET A 333 1.43 6.45 -8.09
C MET A 333 1.44 6.43 -9.61
N THR A 334 0.82 7.42 -10.27
CA THR A 334 0.76 7.52 -11.74
C THR A 334 1.41 8.79 -12.24
N GLY A 335 0.68 9.87 -12.36
CA GLY A 335 1.16 11.17 -12.83
C GLY A 335 0.06 11.96 -13.51
N ALA A 336 0.42 13.07 -14.10
CA ALA A 336 -0.52 14.00 -14.74
C ALA A 336 -0.04 14.39 -16.15
N PRO A 337 -0.89 14.22 -17.19
CA PRO A 337 -2.21 13.56 -17.24
C PRO A 337 -2.10 12.04 -16.99
N LYS A 338 -3.06 11.48 -16.22
CA LYS A 338 -3.00 10.10 -15.72
C LYS A 338 -2.80 9.05 -16.83
N HIS A 339 -3.61 9.07 -17.88
CA HIS A 339 -3.56 8.10 -18.97
C HIS A 339 -2.20 8.13 -19.69
N ARG A 340 -1.70 9.32 -20.03
CA ARG A 340 -0.40 9.48 -20.72
C ARG A 340 0.76 9.00 -19.84
N SER A 341 0.71 9.33 -18.55
CA SER A 341 1.73 8.88 -17.59
C SER A 341 1.75 7.36 -17.47
N MET A 342 0.59 6.67 -17.44
CA MET A 342 0.54 5.21 -17.41
C MET A 342 1.13 4.55 -18.66
N MET A 343 0.96 5.16 -19.84
CA MET A 343 1.61 4.68 -21.07
C MET A 343 3.14 4.80 -20.97
N LEU A 344 3.63 5.91 -20.43
CA LEU A 344 5.08 6.13 -20.27
C LEU A 344 5.67 5.26 -19.16
N ILE A 345 4.94 5.03 -18.07
CA ILE A 345 5.33 4.07 -17.02
C ILE A 345 5.57 2.70 -17.67
N ASP A 346 4.65 2.21 -18.48
CA ASP A 346 4.79 0.91 -19.14
C ASP A 346 5.98 0.87 -20.12
N LYS A 347 6.29 2.00 -20.75
CA LYS A 347 7.44 2.14 -21.66
C LYS A 347 8.79 2.12 -20.93
N TYR A 348 8.90 2.81 -19.78
CA TYR A 348 10.18 3.02 -19.11
C TYR A 348 10.44 2.03 -17.97
N GLU A 349 9.39 1.48 -17.36
CA GLU A 349 9.52 0.37 -16.43
C GLU A 349 9.58 -0.95 -17.20
N ASN A 350 10.57 -1.76 -16.95
CA ASN A 350 10.81 -3.02 -17.67
C ASN A 350 10.11 -4.22 -17.02
N ARG A 351 9.13 -3.97 -16.14
CA ARG A 351 8.33 -4.99 -15.45
C ARG A 351 6.91 -4.49 -15.19
N LYS A 352 5.96 -5.41 -15.11
CA LYS A 352 4.64 -5.13 -14.55
C LYS A 352 4.77 -4.88 -13.05
N ARG A 353 4.04 -3.89 -12.53
CA ARG A 353 4.06 -3.54 -11.10
C ARG A 353 3.39 -4.57 -10.22
N GLY A 354 2.42 -5.32 -10.72
CA GLY A 354 1.65 -6.28 -9.93
C GLY A 354 0.93 -5.61 -8.77
N PHE A 355 1.16 -6.10 -7.56
CA PHE A 355 0.56 -5.51 -6.36
C PHE A 355 1.18 -4.17 -5.95
N TYR A 356 2.42 -3.89 -6.30
CA TYR A 356 3.01 -2.58 -6.02
C TYR A 356 2.23 -1.47 -6.72
N SER A 357 2.00 -0.35 -6.05
CA SER A 357 1.11 0.72 -6.52
C SER A 357 -0.36 0.33 -6.69
N GLY A 358 -0.75 -0.85 -6.22
CA GLY A 358 -2.12 -1.28 -6.05
C GLY A 358 -2.69 -0.84 -4.70
N ALA A 359 -3.70 -1.56 -4.20
CA ALA A 359 -4.36 -1.24 -2.95
C ALA A 359 -4.69 -2.48 -2.13
N ILE A 360 -4.54 -2.41 -0.80
CA ILE A 360 -4.99 -3.43 0.15
C ILE A 360 -5.99 -2.80 1.12
N GLY A 361 -7.07 -3.50 1.43
CA GLY A 361 -8.05 -2.99 2.35
C GLY A 361 -9.23 -3.92 2.57
N TYR A 362 -10.36 -3.33 2.88
CA TYR A 362 -11.57 -4.06 3.25
C TYR A 362 -12.85 -3.32 2.84
N PHE A 363 -13.93 -4.09 2.69
CA PHE A 363 -15.31 -3.61 2.69
C PHE A 363 -16.01 -4.08 3.96
N THR A 364 -16.83 -3.20 4.54
CA THR A 364 -17.67 -3.53 5.70
C THR A 364 -19.04 -4.10 5.25
N PRO A 365 -19.79 -4.76 6.16
CA PRO A 365 -21.18 -5.19 5.88
C PRO A 365 -22.11 -4.07 5.42
N GLN A 366 -21.83 -2.83 5.79
CA GLN A 366 -22.61 -1.64 5.41
C GLN A 366 -22.16 -1.02 4.08
N GLY A 367 -21.16 -1.63 3.42
CA GLY A 367 -20.60 -1.14 2.16
C GLY A 367 -19.66 0.06 2.31
N ASP A 368 -19.22 0.37 3.53
CA ASP A 368 -18.08 1.26 3.75
C ASP A 368 -16.78 0.52 3.42
N PHE A 369 -15.71 1.24 3.12
CA PHE A 369 -14.43 0.63 2.82
C PHE A 369 -13.25 1.55 3.20
N ASP A 370 -12.07 0.96 3.27
CA ASP A 370 -10.81 1.69 3.43
C ASP A 370 -9.68 0.89 2.77
N PHE A 371 -8.98 1.53 1.84
CA PHE A 371 -7.87 0.95 1.10
C PHE A 371 -6.63 1.83 1.23
N ASN A 372 -5.49 1.20 1.48
CA ASN A 372 -4.18 1.85 1.43
C ASN A 372 -3.60 1.87 0.01
N VAL A 373 -2.50 2.57 -0.17
CA VAL A 373 -1.61 2.43 -1.34
C VAL A 373 -0.55 1.38 -1.02
N VAL A 374 -0.35 0.40 -1.91
CA VAL A 374 0.68 -0.63 -1.71
C VAL A 374 2.05 -0.08 -2.08
N ILE A 375 2.66 0.60 -1.11
CA ILE A 375 4.03 1.13 -1.13
C ILE A 375 4.75 0.72 0.15
N ARG A 376 6.06 0.81 0.19
CA ARG A 376 6.88 0.34 1.33
C ARG A 376 6.52 -1.11 1.69
N THR A 377 6.39 -1.92 0.66
CA THR A 377 5.84 -3.27 0.72
C THR A 377 6.85 -4.27 0.21
N LEU A 378 7.04 -5.33 0.98
CA LEU A 378 7.78 -6.51 0.58
C LEU A 378 6.76 -7.57 0.12
N ILE A 379 6.93 -8.10 -1.07
CA ILE A 379 6.12 -9.19 -1.62
C ILE A 379 6.97 -10.45 -1.56
N VAL A 380 6.50 -11.48 -0.85
CA VAL A 380 7.23 -12.73 -0.62
C VAL A 380 6.48 -13.88 -1.30
N ASP A 381 7.17 -14.59 -2.17
CA ASP A 381 6.76 -15.90 -2.69
C ASP A 381 7.51 -16.97 -1.89
N GLN A 382 6.81 -17.58 -0.93
CA GLN A 382 7.40 -18.53 0.00
C GLN A 382 7.80 -19.84 -0.70
N GLU A 383 7.06 -20.24 -1.73
CA GLU A 383 7.35 -21.45 -2.50
C GLU A 383 8.64 -21.31 -3.32
N LYS A 384 8.86 -20.12 -3.90
CA LYS A 384 10.08 -19.82 -4.68
C LYS A 384 11.24 -19.33 -3.82
N GLU A 385 11.06 -19.19 -2.51
CA GLU A 385 12.02 -18.57 -1.60
C GLU A 385 12.52 -17.20 -2.13
N GLN A 386 11.60 -16.38 -2.64
CA GLN A 386 11.92 -15.13 -3.30
C GLN A 386 11.07 -14.00 -2.75
N ALA A 387 11.66 -12.83 -2.64
CA ALA A 387 10.92 -11.60 -2.35
C ALA A 387 11.21 -10.54 -3.39
N SER A 388 10.29 -9.57 -3.53
CA SER A 388 10.55 -8.34 -4.25
C SER A 388 9.96 -7.15 -3.53
N PHE A 389 10.48 -5.99 -3.87
CA PHE A 389 9.91 -4.70 -3.51
C PHE A 389 10.24 -3.69 -4.60
N SER A 390 9.38 -2.69 -4.74
CA SER A 390 9.61 -1.59 -5.66
C SER A 390 9.68 -0.28 -4.90
N VAL A 391 10.52 0.62 -5.39
CA VAL A 391 10.68 1.97 -4.89
C VAL A 391 10.77 2.94 -6.06
N GLY A 392 10.32 4.17 -5.86
CA GLY A 392 10.32 5.18 -6.89
C GLY A 392 9.98 6.55 -6.33
N GLY A 393 9.98 7.52 -7.21
CA GLY A 393 9.65 8.91 -6.94
C GLY A 393 8.90 9.55 -8.08
N ALA A 394 8.39 10.74 -7.83
CA ALA A 394 7.80 11.58 -8.86
C ALA A 394 8.91 12.30 -9.65
N ILE A 395 8.95 12.08 -10.94
CA ILE A 395 9.84 12.80 -11.82
C ILE A 395 9.12 14.04 -12.33
N VAL A 396 9.71 15.19 -12.04
CA VAL A 396 9.24 16.52 -12.42
C VAL A 396 10.33 17.28 -13.20
N TYR A 397 10.01 18.46 -13.70
CA TYR A 397 10.95 19.28 -14.49
C TYR A 397 12.30 19.50 -13.78
N ASP A 398 12.28 19.79 -12.48
CA ASP A 398 13.47 20.09 -11.68
C ASP A 398 14.18 18.83 -11.12
N SER A 399 13.68 17.63 -11.41
CA SER A 399 14.30 16.39 -10.94
C SER A 399 15.75 16.25 -11.44
N VAL A 400 16.63 15.82 -10.53
CA VAL A 400 18.03 15.51 -10.82
C VAL A 400 18.19 13.99 -10.75
N PRO A 401 18.57 13.30 -11.84
CA PRO A 401 18.54 11.84 -11.92
C PRO A 401 19.23 11.13 -10.75
N GLU A 402 20.41 11.60 -10.35
CA GLU A 402 21.20 11.05 -9.25
C GLU A 402 20.44 11.16 -7.91
N LEU A 403 19.84 12.32 -7.65
CA LEU A 403 19.08 12.54 -6.40
C LEU A 403 17.80 11.70 -6.34
N GLU A 404 17.13 11.50 -7.48
CA GLU A 404 15.96 10.62 -7.58
C GLU A 404 16.34 9.16 -7.32
N TYR A 405 17.50 8.72 -7.82
CA TYR A 405 18.01 7.38 -7.52
C TYR A 405 18.37 7.21 -6.04
N GLU A 406 19.04 8.19 -5.43
CA GLU A 406 19.35 8.22 -4.00
C GLU A 406 18.05 8.17 -3.15
N GLU A 407 17.03 8.91 -3.55
CA GLU A 407 15.72 8.85 -2.89
C GLU A 407 15.10 7.44 -2.94
N CYS A 408 15.23 6.74 -4.06
CA CYS A 408 14.83 5.33 -4.18
C CYS A 408 15.56 4.45 -3.16
N LEU A 409 16.88 4.61 -3.00
CA LEU A 409 17.67 3.84 -2.04
C LEU A 409 17.28 4.15 -0.58
N ILE A 410 17.01 5.42 -0.27
CA ILE A 410 16.52 5.82 1.05
C ILE A 410 15.17 5.15 1.36
N LYS A 411 14.27 5.10 0.39
CA LYS A 411 12.96 4.44 0.52
C LYS A 411 13.08 2.92 0.66
N ALA A 412 14.12 2.30 0.09
CA ALA A 412 14.39 0.87 0.18
C ALA A 412 14.97 0.44 1.54
N ARG A 413 15.62 1.35 2.27
CA ARG A 413 16.41 1.03 3.47
C ARG A 413 15.73 0.10 4.46
N ALA A 414 14.51 0.44 4.91
CA ALA A 414 13.79 -0.39 5.90
C ALA A 414 13.46 -1.80 5.37
N LEU A 415 13.21 -1.93 4.07
CA LEU A 415 12.93 -3.21 3.40
C LEU A 415 14.20 -4.07 3.30
N LEU A 416 15.33 -3.45 2.97
CA LEU A 416 16.64 -4.11 2.92
C LEU A 416 17.07 -4.59 4.31
N GLU A 417 16.98 -3.74 5.31
CA GLU A 417 17.32 -4.07 6.69
C GLU A 417 16.46 -5.22 7.24
N ALA A 418 15.15 -5.24 6.94
CA ALA A 418 14.25 -6.34 7.32
C ALA A 418 14.65 -7.68 6.65
N LEU A 419 15.26 -7.63 5.47
CA LEU A 419 15.79 -8.79 4.75
C LEU A 419 17.22 -9.17 5.19
N GLY A 420 17.81 -8.44 6.14
CA GLY A 420 19.20 -8.65 6.58
C GLY A 420 20.24 -8.22 5.56
N LEU A 421 19.87 -7.34 4.62
CA LEU A 421 20.77 -6.78 3.61
C LEU A 421 21.33 -5.42 4.06
N PRO A 422 22.53 -5.04 3.58
CA PRO A 422 23.09 -3.74 3.89
C PRO A 422 22.20 -2.60 3.37
N ALA A 423 22.07 -1.54 4.17
CA ALA A 423 21.26 -0.37 3.83
C ALA A 423 21.83 0.46 2.66
N ASN A 424 23.13 0.32 2.38
CA ASN A 424 23.83 0.97 1.26
C ASN A 424 24.09 -0.05 0.16
N LEU A 425 23.54 0.19 -1.03
CA LEU A 425 23.75 -0.64 -2.21
C LEU A 425 25.00 -0.23 -3.03
N GLU A 426 25.78 0.74 -2.55
CA GLU A 426 27.03 1.21 -3.18
C GLU A 426 28.20 0.31 -2.79
N GLY A 427 28.23 -0.93 -3.25
CA GLY A 427 29.34 -1.83 -2.87
C GLY A 427 29.53 -3.10 -3.67
N GLU A 428 28.65 -3.42 -4.59
CA GLU A 428 28.82 -4.59 -5.46
C GLU A 428 28.67 -4.19 -6.94
N SER A 429 29.75 -3.63 -7.49
CA SER A 429 30.00 -3.52 -8.94
C SER A 429 30.82 -4.71 -9.41
#